data_1c4261ee30686cfc9ce788c6f6538066
#
_entry.id   1c4261ee30686cfc9ce788c6f6538066
#
_cell.length_a   1.000
_cell.length_b   1.000
_cell.length_c   1.000
_cell.angle_alpha   90.00
_cell.angle_beta   90.00
_cell.angle_gamma   90.00
#
_symmetry.space_group_name_H-M   'P 1'
#
loop_
_entity.id
_entity.type
_entity.pdbx_description
1 polymer ?
#
loop_
_entity_poly.entity_id
_entity_poly.type
_entity_poly.pdbx_seq_one_letter_code
_entity_poly.pdbx_strand_id
1 'polypeptide(L)'
;SQSLVLSSPPARERHGRGDVSRLGEAAHCLLILVEKIKEIEMMKVILASGSPRRRELMEMLGVACEVRPSGAEEIVTSAEPEKVVEELSRLKCLDVAEGTEGDSVVIGADTVVAFEGEILGKPKGIEHARKMMRELQGKVHQVYTGVTIAVKDMDAKRVVTFCDCTDVEFYPMTDGEIEGYLALEREGEAPVWSDKAGGYGIQTAFGTKFVKGIRGDYYNVMG
;
A
#
# COMPACT_ATOMS: atom_id res chain seq x y z
N SER A 1 66.50 22.16 4.76
CA SER A 1 66.05 21.58 3.47
C SER A 1 65.91 20.07 3.63
N GLN A 2 64.76 19.56 3.93
CA GLN A 2 64.47 18.11 3.86
C GLN A 2 63.41 17.87 2.77
N SER A 3 63.82 17.20 1.73
CA SER A 3 63.00 16.81 0.61
C SER A 3 62.19 15.58 1.00
N LEU A 4 60.87 15.70 0.98
CA LEU A 4 59.93 14.59 1.14
C LEU A 4 59.84 13.85 -0.20
N VAL A 5 60.30 12.63 -0.23
CA VAL A 5 60.11 11.68 -1.35
C VAL A 5 58.73 11.04 -1.16
N LEU A 6 57.80 11.36 -2.03
CA LEU A 6 56.49 10.70 -2.11
C LEU A 6 56.66 9.39 -2.86
N SER A 7 56.51 8.26 -2.11
CA SER A 7 56.45 6.92 -2.69
C SER A 7 55.05 6.71 -3.33
N SER A 8 55.06 6.31 -4.60
CA SER A 8 53.83 5.91 -5.35
C SER A 8 53.25 4.62 -4.75
N PRO A 9 51.90 4.51 -4.67
CA PRO A 9 51.26 3.27 -4.23
C PRO A 9 51.35 2.20 -5.32
N PRO A 10 51.41 0.90 -4.95
CA PRO A 10 51.52 -0.22 -5.87
C PRO A 10 50.27 -0.31 -6.77
N ALA A 11 50.48 -0.67 -8.01
CA ALA A 11 49.45 -0.91 -9.01
C ALA A 11 48.49 -2.01 -8.54
N ARG A 12 47.19 -1.66 -8.47
CA ARG A 12 46.11 -2.64 -8.29
C ARG A 12 46.02 -3.51 -9.53
N GLU A 13 46.31 -4.79 -9.39
CA GLU A 13 45.97 -5.81 -10.37
C GLU A 13 44.47 -5.80 -10.65
N ARG A 14 44.09 -5.56 -11.89
CA ARG A 14 42.71 -5.71 -12.37
C ARG A 14 42.45 -7.20 -12.57
N HIS A 15 41.95 -7.88 -11.55
CA HIS A 15 41.24 -9.13 -11.73
C HIS A 15 39.76 -8.82 -11.92
N GLY A 16 39.26 -9.17 -13.07
CA GLY A 16 37.87 -9.04 -13.39
C GLY A 16 37.58 -9.26 -14.86
N ARG A 17 37.89 -10.44 -15.40
CA ARG A 17 37.11 -10.95 -16.53
C ARG A 17 35.71 -11.20 -15.97
N GLY A 18 34.80 -10.24 -16.20
CA GLY A 18 33.38 -10.45 -15.93
C GLY A 18 32.93 -11.71 -16.67
N ASP A 19 32.35 -12.60 -15.90
CA ASP A 19 31.83 -13.86 -16.41
C ASP A 19 30.72 -13.57 -17.43
N VAL A 20 31.04 -13.75 -18.69
CA VAL A 20 30.12 -13.48 -19.83
C VAL A 20 28.88 -14.39 -19.76
N SER A 21 29.00 -15.53 -19.06
CA SER A 21 27.87 -16.46 -18.82
C SER A 21 26.77 -15.82 -17.96
N ARG A 22 27.15 -15.07 -16.92
CA ARG A 22 26.19 -14.34 -16.06
C ARG A 22 25.47 -13.20 -16.76
N LEU A 23 26.11 -12.55 -17.72
CA LEU A 23 25.48 -11.53 -18.56
C LEU A 23 24.42 -12.15 -19.49
N GLY A 24 24.68 -13.35 -19.99
CA GLY A 24 23.71 -14.10 -20.81
C GLY A 24 22.48 -14.55 -20.00
N GLU A 25 22.69 -15.03 -18.79
CA GLU A 25 21.56 -15.40 -17.89
C GLU A 25 20.72 -14.20 -17.47
N ALA A 26 21.35 -13.08 -17.12
CA ALA A 26 20.64 -11.85 -16.76
C ALA A 26 19.85 -11.29 -17.96
N ALA A 27 20.43 -11.31 -19.17
CA ALA A 27 19.73 -10.90 -20.39
C ALA A 27 18.57 -11.83 -20.73
N HIS A 28 18.72 -13.13 -20.53
CA HIS A 28 17.65 -14.11 -20.71
C HIS A 28 16.50 -13.91 -19.71
N CYS A 29 16.83 -13.72 -18.42
CA CYS A 29 15.84 -13.37 -17.40
C CYS A 29 15.11 -12.08 -17.72
N LEU A 30 15.82 -11.05 -18.22
CA LEU A 30 15.24 -9.78 -18.61
C LEU A 30 14.29 -9.94 -19.80
N LEU A 31 14.65 -10.75 -20.80
CA LEU A 31 13.80 -11.06 -21.96
C LEU A 31 12.51 -11.76 -21.53
N ILE A 32 12.61 -12.79 -20.66
CA ILE A 32 11.43 -13.48 -20.10
C ILE A 32 10.57 -12.49 -19.32
N LEU A 33 11.18 -11.58 -18.53
CA LEU A 33 10.44 -10.57 -17.78
C LEU A 33 9.73 -9.59 -18.72
N VAL A 34 10.39 -9.15 -19.80
CA VAL A 34 9.79 -8.26 -20.83
C VAL A 34 8.64 -8.92 -21.57
N GLU A 35 8.77 -10.22 -21.92
CA GLU A 35 7.68 -10.99 -22.52
C GLU A 35 6.50 -11.13 -21.57
N LYS A 36 6.76 -11.43 -20.28
CA LYS A 36 5.73 -11.48 -19.25
C LYS A 36 5.05 -10.13 -19.00
N ILE A 37 5.81 -9.03 -19.06
CA ILE A 37 5.24 -7.68 -18.95
C ILE A 37 4.32 -7.40 -20.17
N LYS A 38 4.72 -7.77 -21.38
CA LYS A 38 3.88 -7.62 -22.58
C LYS A 38 2.62 -8.47 -22.52
N GLU A 39 2.69 -9.70 -22.01
CA GLU A 39 1.51 -10.54 -21.77
C GLU A 39 0.55 -9.86 -20.78
N ILE A 40 1.07 -9.24 -19.72
CA ILE A 40 0.28 -8.48 -18.73
C ILE A 40 -0.30 -7.19 -19.34
N GLU A 41 0.43 -6.49 -20.20
CA GLU A 41 -0.07 -5.31 -20.93
C GLU A 41 -1.27 -5.61 -21.83
N MET A 42 -1.43 -6.86 -22.28
CA MET A 42 -2.59 -7.33 -23.05
C MET A 42 -3.77 -7.74 -22.17
N MET A 43 -3.56 -7.95 -20.86
CA MET A 43 -4.59 -8.36 -19.92
C MET A 43 -5.40 -7.15 -19.42
N LYS A 44 -6.69 -7.38 -19.21
CA LYS A 44 -7.56 -6.40 -18.55
C LYS A 44 -7.19 -6.29 -17.07
N VAL A 45 -6.73 -5.13 -16.62
CA VAL A 45 -6.46 -4.88 -15.19
C VAL A 45 -7.70 -4.31 -14.52
N ILE A 46 -8.11 -4.90 -13.39
CA ILE A 46 -9.32 -4.51 -12.65
C ILE A 46 -8.93 -4.25 -11.19
N LEU A 47 -9.29 -3.07 -10.69
CA LEU A 47 -9.16 -2.71 -9.29
C LEU A 47 -10.47 -3.01 -8.56
N ALA A 48 -10.48 -4.05 -7.72
CA ALA A 48 -11.63 -4.48 -6.92
C ALA A 48 -11.83 -3.59 -5.68
N SER A 49 -11.82 -2.27 -5.88
CA SER A 49 -11.94 -1.30 -4.80
C SER A 49 -12.54 0.02 -5.28
N GLY A 50 -13.48 0.57 -4.50
CA GLY A 50 -14.02 1.93 -4.71
C GLY A 50 -13.19 3.04 -4.07
N SER A 51 -12.04 2.73 -3.45
CA SER A 51 -11.19 3.72 -2.79
C SER A 51 -10.54 4.69 -3.79
N PRO A 52 -10.77 6.03 -3.66
CA PRO A 52 -10.09 7.01 -4.51
C PRO A 52 -8.57 6.95 -4.39
N ARG A 53 -8.05 6.67 -3.20
CA ARG A 53 -6.60 6.56 -2.93
C ARG A 53 -5.94 5.41 -3.69
N ARG A 54 -6.61 4.25 -3.75
CA ARG A 54 -6.10 3.10 -4.52
C ARG A 54 -6.10 3.37 -6.01
N ARG A 55 -7.09 4.11 -6.51
CA ARG A 55 -7.09 4.57 -7.91
C ARG A 55 -5.92 5.52 -8.16
N GLU A 56 -5.69 6.48 -7.27
CA GLU A 56 -4.53 7.38 -7.31
C GLU A 56 -3.20 6.61 -7.34
N LEU A 57 -3.06 5.57 -6.51
CA LEU A 57 -1.87 4.70 -6.52
C LEU A 57 -1.68 3.98 -7.87
N MET A 58 -2.76 3.46 -8.48
CA MET A 58 -2.69 2.83 -9.81
C MET A 58 -2.29 3.84 -10.88
N GLU A 59 -2.79 5.07 -10.83
CA GLU A 59 -2.42 6.16 -11.73
C GLU A 59 -0.94 6.54 -11.56
N MET A 60 -0.44 6.65 -10.32
CA MET A 60 0.97 6.92 -10.02
C MET A 60 1.91 5.83 -10.55
N LEU A 61 1.45 4.57 -10.56
CA LEU A 61 2.16 3.44 -11.15
C LEU A 61 2.10 3.41 -12.68
N GLY A 62 1.28 4.28 -13.30
CA GLY A 62 1.06 4.26 -14.74
C GLY A 62 0.23 3.07 -15.23
N VAL A 63 -0.50 2.40 -14.33
CA VAL A 63 -1.31 1.23 -14.66
C VAL A 63 -2.76 1.65 -14.91
N ALA A 64 -3.18 1.57 -16.15
CA ALA A 64 -4.59 1.77 -16.53
C ALA A 64 -5.42 0.59 -16.02
N CYS A 65 -6.45 0.85 -15.23
CA CYS A 65 -7.33 -0.19 -14.69
C CYS A 65 -8.81 0.20 -14.75
N GLU A 66 -9.66 -0.82 -14.88
CA GLU A 66 -11.09 -0.67 -14.64
C GLU A 66 -11.35 -0.70 -13.13
N VAL A 67 -12.16 0.24 -12.62
CA VAL A 67 -12.58 0.25 -11.21
C VAL A 67 -13.89 -0.50 -11.08
N ARG A 68 -13.87 -1.61 -10.33
CA ARG A 68 -15.05 -2.45 -10.08
C ARG A 68 -15.07 -2.85 -8.61
N PRO A 69 -15.72 -2.07 -7.73
CA PRO A 69 -15.83 -2.40 -6.31
C PRO A 69 -16.48 -3.78 -6.11
N SER A 70 -15.96 -4.55 -5.14
CA SER A 70 -16.61 -5.79 -4.69
C SER A 70 -17.92 -5.47 -3.99
N GLY A 71 -18.92 -6.32 -4.21
CA GLY A 71 -20.20 -6.33 -3.50
C GLY A 71 -20.27 -7.37 -2.38
N ALA A 72 -19.20 -8.13 -2.15
CA ALA A 72 -19.18 -9.19 -1.14
C ALA A 72 -19.33 -8.63 0.28
N GLU A 73 -20.07 -9.36 1.11
CA GLU A 73 -20.18 -9.08 2.55
C GLU A 73 -18.83 -9.32 3.24
N GLU A 74 -18.33 -8.30 3.95
CA GLU A 74 -17.04 -8.36 4.64
C GLU A 74 -17.16 -9.23 5.90
N ILE A 75 -16.81 -10.50 5.79
CA ILE A 75 -16.77 -11.45 6.90
C ILE A 75 -15.30 -11.65 7.30
N VAL A 76 -14.98 -11.40 8.56
CA VAL A 76 -13.64 -11.56 9.12
C VAL A 76 -13.66 -12.69 10.14
N THR A 77 -12.68 -13.59 10.04
CA THR A 77 -12.57 -14.76 10.93
C THR A 77 -11.45 -14.62 11.96
N SER A 78 -10.55 -13.66 11.77
CA SER A 78 -9.41 -13.39 12.66
C SER A 78 -9.55 -12.03 13.36
N ALA A 79 -8.88 -11.91 14.51
CA ALA A 79 -8.66 -10.64 15.20
C ALA A 79 -7.24 -10.08 15.00
N GLU A 80 -6.36 -10.81 14.30
CA GLU A 80 -5.01 -10.37 13.97
C GLU A 80 -5.05 -9.42 12.77
N PRO A 81 -4.55 -8.18 12.88
CA PRO A 81 -4.67 -7.17 11.81
C PRO A 81 -4.14 -7.63 10.44
N GLU A 82 -3.00 -8.32 10.43
CA GLU A 82 -2.41 -8.90 9.23
C GLU A 82 -3.37 -9.87 8.53
N LYS A 83 -3.93 -10.82 9.28
CA LYS A 83 -4.88 -11.80 8.73
C LYS A 83 -6.18 -11.15 8.27
N VAL A 84 -6.65 -10.14 9.01
CA VAL A 84 -7.87 -9.40 8.65
C VAL A 84 -7.73 -8.75 7.27
N VAL A 85 -6.62 -8.03 7.02
CA VAL A 85 -6.43 -7.37 5.73
C VAL A 85 -6.15 -8.36 4.60
N GLU A 86 -5.51 -9.50 4.89
CA GLU A 86 -5.34 -10.59 3.92
C GLU A 86 -6.68 -11.23 3.56
N GLU A 87 -7.52 -11.55 4.53
CA GLU A 87 -8.86 -12.11 4.32
C GLU A 87 -9.72 -11.16 3.48
N LEU A 88 -9.78 -9.87 3.87
CA LEU A 88 -10.63 -8.89 3.20
C LEU A 88 -10.13 -8.54 1.81
N SER A 89 -8.81 -8.40 1.61
CA SER A 89 -8.25 -8.16 0.26
C SER A 89 -8.53 -9.35 -0.66
N ARG A 90 -8.40 -10.57 -0.13
CA ARG A 90 -8.66 -11.80 -0.88
C ARG A 90 -10.14 -11.95 -1.23
N LEU A 91 -11.03 -11.70 -0.29
CA LEU A 91 -12.48 -11.71 -0.50
C LEU A 91 -12.87 -10.75 -1.64
N LYS A 92 -12.44 -9.49 -1.56
CA LYS A 92 -12.73 -8.47 -2.58
C LYS A 92 -12.17 -8.83 -3.95
N CYS A 93 -10.94 -9.33 -3.99
CA CYS A 93 -10.29 -9.74 -5.23
C CYS A 93 -11.02 -10.90 -5.90
N LEU A 94 -11.36 -11.93 -5.14
CA LEU A 94 -11.97 -13.15 -5.68
C LEU A 94 -13.43 -12.94 -6.13
N ASP A 95 -14.21 -12.16 -5.38
CA ASP A 95 -15.57 -11.77 -5.75
C ASP A 95 -15.61 -11.14 -7.15
N VAL A 96 -14.73 -10.16 -7.40
CA VAL A 96 -14.64 -9.51 -8.71
C VAL A 96 -14.03 -10.41 -9.77
N ALA A 97 -13.05 -11.25 -9.43
CA ALA A 97 -12.41 -12.17 -10.37
C ALA A 97 -13.36 -13.27 -10.85
N GLU A 98 -14.26 -13.74 -10.01
CA GLU A 98 -15.29 -14.75 -10.39
C GLU A 98 -16.27 -14.20 -11.40
N GLY A 99 -16.67 -12.94 -11.27
CA GLY A 99 -17.56 -12.24 -12.22
C GLY A 99 -16.84 -11.67 -13.45
N THR A 100 -15.54 -11.94 -13.64
CA THR A 100 -14.77 -11.41 -14.78
C THR A 100 -14.56 -12.48 -15.85
N GLU A 101 -14.91 -12.14 -17.10
CA GLU A 101 -14.66 -12.99 -18.26
C GLU A 101 -13.35 -12.62 -18.95
N GLY A 102 -12.69 -13.63 -19.55
CA GLY A 102 -11.45 -13.48 -20.31
C GLY A 102 -10.21 -13.29 -19.43
N ASP A 103 -9.09 -13.04 -20.10
CA ASP A 103 -7.79 -12.87 -19.47
C ASP A 103 -7.75 -11.55 -18.67
N SER A 104 -7.38 -11.64 -17.41
CA SER A 104 -7.47 -10.50 -16.50
C SER A 104 -6.53 -10.60 -15.31
N VAL A 105 -6.16 -9.42 -14.79
CA VAL A 105 -5.50 -9.25 -13.51
C VAL A 105 -6.45 -8.47 -12.59
N VAL A 106 -6.90 -9.09 -11.52
CA VAL A 106 -7.77 -8.44 -10.52
C VAL A 106 -6.98 -8.15 -9.26
N ILE A 107 -7.04 -6.91 -8.79
CA ILE A 107 -6.33 -6.44 -7.60
C ILE A 107 -7.35 -6.06 -6.54
N GLY A 108 -7.35 -6.79 -5.43
CA GLY A 108 -8.11 -6.45 -4.22
C GLY A 108 -7.18 -5.96 -3.14
N ALA A 109 -7.63 -4.99 -2.33
CA ALA A 109 -6.85 -4.51 -1.20
C ALA A 109 -7.76 -4.14 -0.03
N ASP A 110 -7.21 -4.21 1.19
CA ASP A 110 -7.84 -3.71 2.39
C ASP A 110 -6.82 -3.08 3.34
N THR A 111 -7.26 -2.09 4.14
CA THR A 111 -6.37 -1.35 5.04
C THR A 111 -7.05 -1.15 6.37
N VAL A 112 -6.34 -1.47 7.45
CA VAL A 112 -6.78 -1.21 8.82
C VAL A 112 -5.71 -0.49 9.62
N VAL A 113 -6.14 0.25 10.64
CA VAL A 113 -5.28 0.80 11.68
C VAL A 113 -5.36 -0.12 12.89
N ALA A 114 -4.24 -0.48 13.49
CA ALA A 114 -4.18 -1.25 14.72
C ALA A 114 -3.53 -0.42 15.83
N PHE A 115 -4.17 -0.40 16.99
CA PHE A 115 -3.69 0.35 18.14
C PHE A 115 -4.07 -0.37 19.44
N GLU A 116 -3.08 -0.63 20.32
CA GLU A 116 -3.25 -1.28 21.63
C GLU A 116 -4.06 -2.60 21.57
N GLY A 117 -3.90 -3.38 20.50
CA GLY A 117 -4.58 -4.66 20.29
C GLY A 117 -5.99 -4.55 19.67
N GLU A 118 -6.46 -3.34 19.38
CA GLU A 118 -7.73 -3.11 18.70
C GLU A 118 -7.53 -2.73 17.23
N ILE A 119 -8.46 -3.15 16.38
CA ILE A 119 -8.51 -2.76 14.96
C ILE A 119 -9.47 -1.59 14.81
N LEU A 120 -8.92 -0.47 14.35
CA LEU A 120 -9.67 0.74 14.07
C LEU A 120 -10.00 0.79 12.57
N GLY A 121 -11.23 0.46 12.24
CA GLY A 121 -11.77 0.61 10.89
C GLY A 121 -12.17 2.07 10.58
N LYS A 122 -13.08 2.26 9.62
CA LYS A 122 -13.65 3.58 9.32
C LYS A 122 -14.52 4.07 10.48
N PRO A 123 -14.46 5.37 10.82
CA PRO A 123 -15.34 5.94 11.85
C PRO A 123 -16.83 5.78 11.48
N LYS A 124 -17.64 5.41 12.46
CA LYS A 124 -19.11 5.26 12.31
C LYS A 124 -19.87 6.59 12.46
N GLY A 125 -19.16 7.68 12.73
CA GLY A 125 -19.68 9.01 12.95
C GLY A 125 -18.65 9.91 13.62
N ILE A 126 -18.97 11.18 13.80
CA ILE A 126 -18.04 12.20 14.32
C ILE A 126 -17.53 11.88 15.72
N GLU A 127 -18.39 11.36 16.61
CA GLU A 127 -17.98 10.99 17.97
C GLU A 127 -16.97 9.84 17.96
N HIS A 128 -17.17 8.88 17.05
CA HIS A 128 -16.23 7.77 16.90
C HIS A 128 -14.89 8.26 16.31
N ALA A 129 -14.92 9.15 15.32
CA ALA A 129 -13.72 9.79 14.79
C ALA A 129 -12.97 10.59 15.86
N ARG A 130 -13.69 11.35 16.68
CA ARG A 130 -13.13 12.10 17.81
C ARG A 130 -12.43 11.20 18.81
N LYS A 131 -13.08 10.10 19.19
CA LYS A 131 -12.49 9.10 20.07
C LYS A 131 -11.20 8.55 19.48
N MET A 132 -11.21 8.11 18.22
CA MET A 132 -10.01 7.61 17.53
C MET A 132 -8.87 8.63 17.56
N MET A 133 -9.11 9.90 17.23
CA MET A 133 -8.09 10.93 17.24
C MET A 133 -7.48 11.14 18.64
N ARG A 134 -8.32 11.14 19.69
CA ARG A 134 -7.85 11.24 21.08
C ARG A 134 -7.02 10.04 21.52
N GLU A 135 -7.32 8.86 21.02
CA GLU A 135 -6.56 7.63 21.34
C GLU A 135 -5.21 7.60 20.63
N LEU A 136 -5.15 8.05 19.39
CA LEU A 136 -3.94 7.98 18.54
C LEU A 136 -2.98 9.15 18.75
N GLN A 137 -3.45 10.33 19.19
CA GLN A 137 -2.61 11.52 19.34
C GLN A 137 -1.43 11.28 20.28
N GLY A 138 -0.25 11.76 19.88
CA GLY A 138 1.01 11.65 20.64
C GLY A 138 1.55 10.21 20.76
N LYS A 139 0.98 9.24 20.04
CA LYS A 139 1.35 7.82 20.14
C LYS A 139 1.74 7.22 18.79
N VAL A 140 2.28 6.00 18.86
CA VAL A 140 2.59 5.16 17.71
C VAL A 140 1.48 4.13 17.54
N HIS A 141 1.02 3.96 16.31
CA HIS A 141 0.08 2.91 15.92
C HIS A 141 0.55 2.25 14.63
N GLN A 142 -0.05 1.12 14.26
CA GLN A 142 0.28 0.37 13.06
C GLN A 142 -0.80 0.56 11.99
N VAL A 143 -0.36 0.62 10.74
CA VAL A 143 -1.23 0.54 9.55
C VAL A 143 -0.87 -0.70 8.78
N TYR A 144 -1.83 -1.58 8.60
CA TYR A 144 -1.70 -2.80 7.80
C TYR A 144 -2.49 -2.65 6.51
N THR A 145 -1.85 -2.97 5.40
CA THR A 145 -2.52 -3.08 4.10
C THR A 145 -2.28 -4.46 3.51
N GLY A 146 -3.36 -5.20 3.30
CA GLY A 146 -3.35 -6.46 2.59
C GLY A 146 -3.66 -6.23 1.11
N VAL A 147 -2.94 -6.95 0.25
CA VAL A 147 -3.15 -6.94 -1.20
C VAL A 147 -3.28 -8.37 -1.70
N THR A 148 -4.29 -8.60 -2.52
CA THR A 148 -4.46 -9.85 -3.24
C THR A 148 -4.51 -9.58 -4.73
N ILE A 149 -3.74 -10.34 -5.49
CA ILE A 149 -3.69 -10.29 -6.94
C ILE A 149 -4.15 -11.65 -7.48
N ALA A 150 -5.20 -11.66 -8.29
CA ALA A 150 -5.65 -12.83 -9.03
C ALA A 150 -5.36 -12.62 -10.52
N VAL A 151 -4.53 -13.48 -11.09
CA VAL A 151 -4.25 -13.53 -12.51
C VAL A 151 -5.06 -14.70 -13.10
N LYS A 152 -5.91 -14.40 -14.04
CA LYS A 152 -6.69 -15.37 -14.81
C LYS A 152 -6.21 -15.31 -16.26
N ASP A 153 -5.70 -16.39 -16.73
CA ASP A 153 -5.37 -16.62 -18.15
C ASP A 153 -6.13 -17.86 -18.67
N MET A 154 -6.06 -18.13 -19.96
CA MET A 154 -6.81 -19.23 -20.61
C MET A 154 -6.54 -20.59 -19.95
N ASP A 155 -5.39 -20.79 -19.33
CA ASP A 155 -4.92 -22.09 -18.83
C ASP A 155 -4.95 -22.22 -17.31
N ALA A 156 -4.95 -21.10 -16.55
CA ALA A 156 -4.81 -21.14 -15.10
C ALA A 156 -5.39 -19.90 -14.38
N LYS A 157 -5.75 -20.10 -13.09
CA LYS A 157 -6.01 -19.03 -12.14
C LYS A 157 -4.94 -19.08 -11.06
N ARG A 158 -4.17 -17.99 -10.92
CA ARG A 158 -3.14 -17.84 -9.89
C ARG A 158 -3.54 -16.73 -8.94
N VAL A 159 -3.40 -16.96 -7.66
CA VAL A 159 -3.76 -15.98 -6.62
C VAL A 159 -2.60 -15.83 -5.65
N VAL A 160 -2.16 -14.60 -5.43
CA VAL A 160 -1.14 -14.24 -4.44
C VAL A 160 -1.74 -13.23 -3.48
N THR A 161 -1.52 -13.44 -2.18
CA THR A 161 -1.93 -12.52 -1.11
C THR A 161 -0.71 -12.20 -0.27
N PHE A 162 -0.56 -10.94 0.12
CA PHE A 162 0.49 -10.45 1.01
C PHE A 162 0.00 -9.25 1.81
N CYS A 163 0.70 -8.95 2.91
CA CYS A 163 0.43 -7.83 3.78
C CYS A 163 1.70 -7.04 4.04
N ASP A 164 1.58 -5.74 4.21
CA ASP A 164 2.63 -4.87 4.74
C ASP A 164 2.15 -4.12 5.97
N CYS A 165 3.12 -3.75 6.85
CA CYS A 165 2.87 -3.06 8.11
C CYS A 165 3.79 -1.86 8.25
N THR A 166 3.22 -0.71 8.61
CA THR A 166 3.96 0.53 8.86
C THR A 166 3.57 1.12 10.19
N ASP A 167 4.55 1.43 11.03
CA ASP A 167 4.33 2.23 12.23
C ASP A 167 4.17 3.71 11.86
N VAL A 168 3.17 4.36 12.42
CA VAL A 168 2.89 5.79 12.25
C VAL A 168 2.89 6.44 13.62
N GLU A 169 3.72 7.47 13.80
CA GLU A 169 3.79 8.26 15.03
C GLU A 169 3.11 9.61 14.83
N PHE A 170 2.20 9.97 15.74
CA PHE A 170 1.56 11.29 15.74
C PHE A 170 2.22 12.25 16.75
N TYR A 171 2.24 13.53 16.40
CA TYR A 171 2.43 14.59 17.37
C TYR A 171 1.24 14.62 18.36
N PRO A 172 1.47 15.11 19.61
CA PRO A 172 0.36 15.47 20.48
C PRO A 172 -0.57 16.48 19.82
N MET A 173 -1.87 16.31 19.99
CA MET A 173 -2.90 17.21 19.48
C MET A 173 -3.74 17.77 20.62
N THR A 174 -4.07 19.05 20.56
CA THR A 174 -5.05 19.67 21.45
C THR A 174 -6.48 19.30 21.01
N ASP A 175 -7.44 19.37 21.93
CA ASP A 175 -8.85 19.18 21.59
C ASP A 175 -9.30 20.15 20.48
N GLY A 176 -8.84 21.39 20.48
CA GLY A 176 -9.17 22.38 19.44
C GLY A 176 -8.64 21.99 18.06
N GLU A 177 -7.48 21.34 17.96
CA GLU A 177 -6.93 20.84 16.71
C GLU A 177 -7.69 19.61 16.20
N ILE A 178 -8.10 18.74 17.12
CA ILE A 178 -8.96 17.59 16.78
C ILE A 178 -10.29 18.08 16.22
N GLU A 179 -10.97 19.00 16.91
CA GLU A 179 -12.26 19.56 16.44
C GLU A 179 -12.09 20.30 15.10
N GLY A 180 -11.01 21.07 14.95
CA GLY A 180 -10.70 21.73 13.67
C GLY A 180 -10.52 20.75 12.52
N TYR A 181 -9.89 19.60 12.76
CA TYR A 181 -9.77 18.55 11.74
C TYR A 181 -11.13 17.90 11.41
N LEU A 182 -11.90 17.57 12.44
CA LEU A 182 -13.19 16.88 12.29
C LEU A 182 -14.24 17.76 11.58
N ALA A 183 -14.09 19.08 11.66
CA ALA A 183 -14.93 20.04 10.96
C ALA A 183 -14.58 20.21 9.47
N LEU A 184 -13.47 19.61 8.99
CA LEU A 184 -13.10 19.71 7.59
C LEU A 184 -14.01 18.85 6.72
N GLU A 185 -14.62 19.50 5.74
CA GLU A 185 -15.40 18.86 4.68
C GLU A 185 -14.70 19.06 3.34
N ARG A 186 -14.83 18.12 2.43
CA ARG A 186 -14.55 18.35 1.02
C ARG A 186 -15.76 19.06 0.42
N GLU A 187 -15.55 20.03 -0.44
CA GLU A 187 -16.64 20.76 -1.10
C GLU A 187 -17.67 19.79 -1.71
N GLY A 188 -18.89 19.76 -1.12
CA GLY A 188 -19.98 18.91 -1.57
C GLY A 188 -19.85 17.41 -1.31
N GLU A 189 -18.86 16.98 -0.52
CA GLU A 189 -18.57 15.58 -0.21
C GLU A 189 -18.67 15.29 1.30
N ALA A 190 -18.57 14.00 1.64
CA ALA A 190 -18.53 13.53 3.01
C ALA A 190 -17.28 14.07 3.77
N PRO A 191 -17.34 14.14 5.12
CA PRO A 191 -16.25 14.60 5.95
C PRO A 191 -14.92 13.89 5.62
N VAL A 192 -13.79 14.62 5.66
CA VAL A 192 -12.47 14.16 5.23
C VAL A 192 -11.97 12.89 5.94
N TRP A 193 -12.50 12.62 7.12
CA TRP A 193 -12.15 11.47 7.96
C TRP A 193 -13.01 10.22 7.69
N SER A 194 -14.19 10.36 7.08
CA SER A 194 -15.26 9.35 7.09
C SER A 194 -14.93 8.07 6.30
N ASP A 195 -14.11 8.17 5.27
CA ASP A 195 -13.76 7.07 4.35
C ASP A 195 -12.44 6.38 4.68
N LYS A 196 -11.81 6.69 5.83
CA LYS A 196 -10.45 6.26 6.18
C LYS A 196 -10.42 5.43 7.45
N ALA A 197 -9.68 4.31 7.43
CA ALA A 197 -9.34 3.58 8.65
C ALA A 197 -8.61 4.51 9.64
N GLY A 198 -8.93 4.41 10.93
CA GLY A 198 -8.43 5.31 11.96
C GLY A 198 -8.86 6.78 11.82
N GLY A 199 -9.64 7.13 10.79
CA GLY A 199 -10.20 8.48 10.59
C GLY A 199 -9.22 9.51 10.04
N TYR A 200 -8.06 9.16 9.49
CA TYR A 200 -7.08 10.11 8.95
C TYR A 200 -6.48 9.64 7.62
N GLY A 201 -5.84 10.55 6.90
CA GLY A 201 -5.07 10.22 5.69
C GLY A 201 -3.72 10.91 5.70
N ILE A 202 -2.64 10.13 5.50
CA ILE A 202 -1.26 10.63 5.54
C ILE A 202 -0.97 11.66 4.43
N GLN A 203 -1.61 11.52 3.26
CA GLN A 203 -1.45 12.43 2.11
C GLN A 203 -2.27 13.71 2.20
N THR A 204 -3.05 13.89 3.28
CA THR A 204 -3.89 15.07 3.48
C THR A 204 -3.20 16.13 4.33
N ALA A 205 -3.82 17.30 4.49
CA ALA A 205 -3.38 18.34 5.41
C ALA A 205 -3.20 17.83 6.86
N PHE A 206 -3.96 16.80 7.26
CA PHE A 206 -3.78 16.12 8.55
C PHE A 206 -2.40 15.48 8.63
N GLY A 207 -2.03 14.66 7.64
CA GLY A 207 -0.72 13.99 7.64
C GLY A 207 0.43 14.97 7.70
N THR A 208 0.35 16.06 6.92
CA THR A 208 1.37 17.13 6.92
C THR A 208 1.53 17.79 8.29
N LYS A 209 0.43 17.94 9.04
CA LYS A 209 0.44 18.66 10.33
C LYS A 209 0.71 17.75 11.52
N PHE A 210 0.17 16.56 11.53
CA PHE A 210 0.11 15.72 12.73
C PHE A 210 0.92 14.42 12.68
N VAL A 211 1.31 13.95 11.50
CA VAL A 211 2.21 12.79 11.41
C VAL A 211 3.63 13.25 11.71
N LYS A 212 4.19 12.77 12.82
CA LYS A 212 5.55 13.06 13.27
C LYS A 212 6.58 12.26 12.48
N GLY A 213 6.27 11.02 12.15
CA GLY A 213 7.12 10.13 11.38
C GLY A 213 6.46 8.79 11.09
N ILE A 214 7.08 8.05 10.19
CA ILE A 214 6.70 6.68 9.87
C ILE A 214 7.94 5.79 9.92
N ARG A 215 7.74 4.51 10.21
CA ARG A 215 8.73 3.45 10.05
C ARG A 215 8.11 2.33 9.23
N GLY A 216 8.44 2.27 7.96
CA GLY A 216 7.86 1.41 6.95
C GLY A 216 7.60 2.17 5.65
N ASP A 217 6.54 1.81 4.94
CA ASP A 217 6.21 2.32 3.61
C ASP A 217 5.09 3.37 3.66
N TYR A 218 5.31 4.50 2.96
CA TYR A 218 4.33 5.59 2.88
C TYR A 218 3.06 5.17 2.11
N TYR A 219 3.23 4.41 1.04
CA TYR A 219 2.12 4.00 0.19
C TYR A 219 1.28 2.91 0.85
N ASN A 220 1.89 2.09 1.72
CA ASN A 220 1.15 1.20 2.63
C ASN A 220 0.19 2.00 3.53
N VAL A 221 0.64 3.13 4.11
CA VAL A 221 -0.22 3.99 4.96
C VAL A 221 -1.32 4.68 4.16
N MET A 222 -1.04 5.01 2.91
CA MET A 222 -2.03 5.60 2.00
C MET A 222 -3.15 4.60 1.65
N GLY A 223 -2.82 3.30 1.52
CA GLY A 223 -3.76 2.16 1.45
C GLY A 223 -3.92 1.49 0.12
#